data_8bcfa90b7166f6f792d5a8f781f6a7cc
#
_entry.id   8bcfa90b7166f6f792d5a8f781f6a7cc
#
_cell.length_a   1.000
_cell.length_b   1.000
_cell.length_c   1.000
_cell.angle_alpha   90.00
_cell.angle_beta   90.00
_cell.angle_gamma   90.00
#
_symmetry.space_group_name_H-M   'P 1'
#
loop_
_entity.id
_entity.type
_entity.pdbx_description
1 polymer ?
#
loop_
_entity_poly.entity_id
_entity_poly.type
_entity_poly.pdbx_seq_one_letter_code
_entity_poly.pdbx_strand_id
1 'polypeptide(L)'
;MAIRSVVFLLFFLTGSVAAALPTRYMQTTEDAAIWARIGNKTMTVGNLRAGQIIAIEPDVEDYYTFSFGFGKGFIDKEHLEPVQGKQRIEDGLGDLNKPLSNQNLVTWKDTPVYNAPDIGSAPFGTLAENLRYPVINKLKDRLNQTWYQIRIGERLAYISALDAQVDNGIPVITYHHILRDEENTRFRHTSTTTSVRAFSNQMTWLRDMGYTTLTMYQLEDYVHNRTNLPARAVVITFDDGLKSVSRYAYPILRQYGFKATAFIITSRIKRHPQKWAPKSLQFMSISELEEIKDVFDFQSHTHFLHRVDAQRRPILLSRSYHNILFDFAHSRRALSQFNPHVLYLSYPFGGYNATAIQAAGDAGFHLAVTTVKGKVKPGDNPMLLKRLYILRTDSLETMSRLISNQPQG
;
A
#
# COMPACT_ATOMS: atom_id res chain seq x y z
N MET A 1 14.11 -10.24 -29.12
CA MET A 1 14.04 -10.63 -27.71
C MET A 1 12.56 -10.76 -27.33
N ALA A 2 12.06 -11.99 -27.26
CA ALA A 2 10.62 -12.24 -27.10
C ALA A 2 10.27 -12.22 -25.61
N ILE A 3 9.39 -11.30 -25.22
CA ILE A 3 8.80 -11.26 -23.87
C ILE A 3 7.83 -12.44 -23.77
N ARG A 4 8.24 -13.50 -23.05
CA ARG A 4 7.34 -14.60 -22.71
C ARG A 4 6.40 -14.14 -21.59
N SER A 5 5.12 -14.03 -21.90
CA SER A 5 4.07 -13.79 -20.91
C SER A 5 3.92 -15.00 -20.01
N VAL A 6 4.32 -14.87 -18.76
CA VAL A 6 4.11 -15.91 -17.73
C VAL A 6 2.69 -15.76 -17.20
N VAL A 7 1.82 -16.71 -17.53
CA VAL A 7 0.46 -16.81 -16.98
C VAL A 7 0.55 -17.66 -15.71
N PHE A 8 0.36 -17.03 -14.55
CA PHE A 8 0.25 -17.74 -13.27
C PHE A 8 -1.17 -18.29 -13.07
N LEU A 9 -1.29 -19.61 -13.05
CA LEU A 9 -2.52 -20.29 -12.61
C LEU A 9 -2.56 -20.33 -11.09
N LEU A 10 -3.62 -19.78 -10.49
CA LEU A 10 -3.90 -19.85 -9.06
C LEU A 10 -4.46 -21.25 -8.72
N PHE A 11 -3.68 -22.07 -8.01
CA PHE A 11 -4.20 -23.25 -7.32
C PHE A 11 -4.58 -22.90 -5.88
N PHE A 12 -5.86 -22.99 -5.57
CA PHE A 12 -6.36 -23.05 -4.18
C PHE A 12 -6.09 -24.46 -3.64
N LEU A 13 -5.17 -24.59 -2.70
CA LEU A 13 -4.95 -25.83 -1.95
C LEU A 13 -5.64 -25.76 -0.59
N THR A 14 -6.64 -26.60 -0.45
CA THR A 14 -7.27 -26.98 0.83
C THR A 14 -6.23 -27.63 1.75
N GLY A 15 -6.29 -27.27 3.04
CA GLY A 15 -5.30 -27.63 4.05
C GLY A 15 -5.00 -29.12 4.17
N SER A 16 -3.78 -29.46 3.85
CA SER A 16 -3.03 -30.57 4.43
C SER A 16 -1.75 -29.98 5.02
N VAL A 17 -1.39 -30.39 6.24
CA VAL A 17 -0.12 -30.06 6.86
C VAL A 17 0.98 -30.68 5.96
N ALA A 18 1.47 -29.88 5.03
CA ALA A 18 2.61 -30.29 4.21
C ALA A 18 3.84 -30.31 5.15
N ALA A 19 4.44 -31.49 5.30
CA ALA A 19 5.76 -31.61 5.90
C ALA A 19 6.69 -30.63 5.16
N ALA A 20 7.39 -29.77 5.91
CA ALA A 20 8.35 -28.84 5.33
C ALA A 20 9.35 -29.63 4.49
N LEU A 21 9.39 -29.35 3.20
CA LEU A 21 10.35 -29.98 2.30
C LEU A 21 11.77 -29.53 2.71
N PRO A 22 12.78 -30.40 2.63
CA PRO A 22 14.12 -30.05 3.07
C PRO A 22 14.69 -28.88 2.25
N THR A 23 15.13 -27.85 2.95
CA THR A 23 15.83 -26.69 2.36
C THR A 23 17.04 -27.19 1.58
N ARG A 24 17.16 -26.77 0.33
CA ARG A 24 18.33 -27.06 -0.52
C ARG A 24 19.16 -25.80 -0.66
N TYR A 25 20.48 -25.97 -0.67
CA TYR A 25 21.41 -24.88 -0.91
C TYR A 25 21.93 -24.96 -2.33
N MET A 26 21.82 -23.83 -3.04
CA MET A 26 22.29 -23.68 -4.41
C MET A 26 23.28 -22.54 -4.47
N GLN A 27 24.23 -22.61 -5.40
CA GLN A 27 25.21 -21.56 -5.66
C GLN A 27 24.97 -20.96 -7.04
N THR A 28 25.08 -19.63 -7.14
CA THR A 28 24.99 -18.93 -8.43
C THR A 28 26.24 -19.20 -9.25
N THR A 29 26.06 -19.64 -10.51
CA THR A 29 27.15 -19.88 -11.48
C THR A 29 27.65 -18.59 -12.12
N GLU A 30 26.80 -17.59 -12.19
CA GLU A 30 27.04 -16.25 -12.72
C GLU A 30 26.17 -15.23 -11.96
N ASP A 31 26.23 -13.93 -12.33
CA ASP A 31 25.37 -12.91 -11.76
C ASP A 31 23.90 -13.20 -12.14
N ALA A 32 23.07 -13.48 -11.15
CA ALA A 32 21.70 -13.93 -11.34
C ALA A 32 20.68 -12.87 -10.89
N ALA A 33 19.76 -12.53 -11.79
CA ALA A 33 18.66 -11.61 -11.47
C ALA A 33 17.67 -12.25 -10.47
N ILE A 34 17.25 -11.46 -9.49
CA ILE A 34 16.17 -11.81 -8.59
C ILE A 34 14.89 -11.18 -9.09
N TRP A 35 13.86 -12.01 -9.27
CA TRP A 35 12.51 -11.58 -9.56
C TRP A 35 11.65 -11.71 -8.32
N ALA A 36 10.70 -10.77 -8.11
CA ALA A 36 9.71 -10.90 -7.05
C ALA A 36 8.41 -10.19 -7.44
N ARG A 37 7.34 -10.56 -6.74
CA ARG A 37 6.07 -9.85 -6.84
C ARG A 37 6.10 -8.63 -5.92
N ILE A 38 5.93 -7.45 -6.51
CA ILE A 38 5.84 -6.15 -5.81
C ILE A 38 4.44 -5.60 -6.07
N GLY A 39 3.59 -5.61 -5.05
CA GLY A 39 2.16 -5.36 -5.24
C GLY A 39 1.55 -6.36 -6.23
N ASN A 40 1.06 -5.88 -7.38
CA ASN A 40 0.43 -6.72 -8.41
C ASN A 40 1.36 -7.05 -9.60
N LYS A 41 2.62 -6.64 -9.56
CA LYS A 41 3.56 -6.81 -10.68
C LYS A 41 4.71 -7.70 -10.27
N THR A 42 5.09 -8.62 -11.17
CA THR A 42 6.38 -9.33 -11.07
C THR A 42 7.43 -8.51 -11.80
N MET A 43 8.55 -8.27 -11.15
CA MET A 43 9.63 -7.44 -11.68
C MET A 43 10.98 -7.87 -11.12
N THR A 44 12.05 -7.46 -11.77
CA THR A 44 13.41 -7.62 -11.23
C THR A 44 13.53 -6.72 -9.99
N VAL A 45 13.98 -7.32 -8.88
CA VAL A 45 14.10 -6.64 -7.56
C VAL A 45 15.55 -6.58 -7.08
N GLY A 46 16.49 -7.04 -7.88
CA GLY A 46 17.92 -7.05 -7.58
C GLY A 46 18.64 -8.18 -8.28
N ASN A 47 19.83 -8.46 -7.81
CA ASN A 47 20.64 -9.60 -8.27
C ASN A 47 21.45 -10.22 -7.11
N LEU A 48 21.92 -11.44 -7.34
CA LEU A 48 23.04 -12.06 -6.62
C LEU A 48 24.23 -12.14 -7.55
N ARG A 49 25.44 -11.92 -7.04
CA ARG A 49 26.68 -12.10 -7.79
C ARG A 49 27.00 -13.58 -7.96
N ALA A 50 27.87 -13.90 -8.90
CA ALA A 50 28.42 -15.23 -9.08
C ALA A 50 29.02 -15.79 -7.79
N GLY A 51 28.90 -17.09 -7.57
CA GLY A 51 29.45 -17.79 -6.42
C GLY A 51 28.68 -17.61 -5.10
N GLN A 52 27.50 -17.00 -5.12
CA GLN A 52 26.72 -16.79 -3.90
C GLN A 52 25.83 -17.99 -3.59
N ILE A 53 25.85 -18.41 -2.32
CA ILE A 53 25.00 -19.51 -1.86
C ILE A 53 23.68 -18.93 -1.34
N ILE A 54 22.58 -19.55 -1.76
CA ILE A 54 21.24 -19.22 -1.32
C ILE A 54 20.45 -20.49 -0.95
N ALA A 55 19.68 -20.41 0.10
CA ALA A 55 18.72 -21.44 0.46
C ALA A 55 17.48 -21.31 -0.41
N ILE A 56 17.10 -22.39 -1.07
CA ILE A 56 15.92 -22.43 -1.93
C ILE A 56 14.85 -23.32 -1.34
N GLU A 57 13.60 -22.99 -1.68
CA GLU A 57 12.45 -23.83 -1.46
C GLU A 57 12.15 -24.67 -2.71
N PRO A 58 11.40 -25.78 -2.58
CA PRO A 58 11.06 -26.57 -3.76
C PRO A 58 10.15 -25.80 -4.72
N ASP A 59 10.37 -25.95 -5.84
CA ASP A 59 10.07 -25.81 -7.22
C ASP A 59 8.76 -25.18 -7.71
N VAL A 60 8.92 -24.20 -8.59
CA VAL A 60 7.91 -23.82 -9.58
C VAL A 60 8.59 -23.84 -10.96
N GLU A 61 8.21 -24.80 -11.82
CA GLU A 61 8.67 -24.95 -13.23
C GLU A 61 10.15 -24.58 -13.50
N ASP A 62 10.42 -23.40 -14.07
CA ASP A 62 11.76 -22.98 -14.50
C ASP A 62 12.54 -22.17 -13.45
N TYR A 63 11.95 -21.93 -12.27
CA TYR A 63 12.52 -21.07 -11.21
C TYR A 63 12.72 -21.82 -9.90
N TYR A 64 13.78 -21.46 -9.19
CA TYR A 64 13.87 -21.71 -7.75
C TYR A 64 13.32 -20.54 -6.96
N THR A 65 12.66 -20.83 -5.84
CA THR A 65 12.06 -19.83 -4.97
C THR A 65 12.78 -19.75 -3.62
N PHE A 66 12.73 -18.58 -3.01
CA PHE A 66 13.27 -18.32 -1.67
C PHE A 66 12.51 -17.18 -0.99
N SER A 67 12.66 -17.02 0.32
CA SER A 67 12.05 -15.92 1.06
C SER A 67 12.66 -14.57 0.66
N PHE A 68 11.83 -13.62 0.25
CA PHE A 68 12.23 -12.27 -0.14
C PHE A 68 11.27 -11.25 0.46
N GLY A 69 11.73 -10.53 1.50
CA GLY A 69 10.88 -9.63 2.25
C GLY A 69 9.68 -10.34 2.88
N PHE A 70 8.47 -9.89 2.55
CA PHE A 70 7.21 -10.52 2.96
C PHE A 70 6.63 -11.47 1.90
N GLY A 71 7.39 -11.85 0.91
CA GLY A 71 6.98 -12.71 -0.19
C GLY A 71 8.06 -13.66 -0.63
N LYS A 72 7.99 -14.05 -1.90
CA LYS A 72 8.95 -14.93 -2.55
C LYS A 72 9.78 -14.18 -3.58
N GLY A 73 11.08 -14.52 -3.61
CA GLY A 73 11.98 -14.23 -4.71
C GLY A 73 12.09 -15.45 -5.63
N PHE A 74 12.43 -15.19 -6.88
CA PHE A 74 12.60 -16.20 -7.94
C PHE A 74 13.93 -15.99 -8.63
N ILE A 75 14.64 -17.07 -8.91
CA ILE A 75 15.88 -17.09 -9.72
C ILE A 75 15.74 -18.22 -10.73
N ASP A 76 16.17 -17.97 -11.98
CA ASP A 76 16.21 -18.99 -13.03
C ASP A 76 17.09 -20.16 -12.61
N LYS A 77 16.61 -21.38 -12.84
CA LYS A 77 17.34 -22.61 -12.50
C LYS A 77 18.67 -22.73 -13.23
N GLU A 78 18.77 -22.21 -14.44
CA GLU A 78 19.97 -22.25 -15.27
C GLU A 78 21.15 -21.47 -14.66
N HIS A 79 20.90 -20.52 -13.77
CA HIS A 79 21.93 -19.73 -13.07
C HIS A 79 22.35 -20.33 -11.73
N LEU A 80 21.86 -21.53 -11.37
CA LEU A 80 22.08 -22.12 -10.06
C LEU A 80 22.56 -23.57 -10.19
N GLU A 81 23.56 -23.94 -9.41
CA GLU A 81 24.04 -25.33 -9.28
C GLU A 81 23.99 -25.79 -7.82
N PRO A 82 23.84 -27.11 -7.56
CA PRO A 82 23.88 -27.62 -6.20
C PRO A 82 25.24 -27.36 -5.54
N VAL A 83 25.23 -26.92 -4.28
CA VAL A 83 26.45 -26.75 -3.50
C VAL A 83 27.09 -28.12 -3.27
N GLN A 84 28.33 -28.30 -3.72
CA GLN A 84 29.08 -29.51 -3.53
C GLN A 84 29.79 -29.51 -2.16
N GLY A 85 29.57 -30.57 -1.38
CA GLY A 85 30.20 -30.76 -0.08
C GLY A 85 29.49 -30.11 1.10
N LYS A 86 30.01 -30.34 2.31
CA LYS A 86 29.58 -29.65 3.54
C LYS A 86 30.17 -28.23 3.61
N GLN A 87 29.98 -27.42 2.60
CA GLN A 87 30.23 -25.99 2.79
C GLN A 87 29.21 -25.49 3.82
N ARG A 88 29.70 -25.20 5.00
CA ARG A 88 28.98 -24.37 5.97
C ARG A 88 28.68 -23.08 5.23
N ILE A 89 27.42 -22.71 5.21
CA ILE A 89 27.04 -21.31 4.99
C ILE A 89 27.53 -20.60 6.25
N GLU A 90 28.84 -20.30 6.24
CA GLU A 90 29.43 -19.56 7.34
C GLU A 90 28.85 -18.16 7.30
N ASP A 91 28.33 -17.75 8.44
CA ASP A 91 28.13 -16.38 8.87
C ASP A 91 26.97 -15.56 8.36
N GLY A 92 25.97 -16.13 7.74
CA GLY A 92 24.74 -15.41 7.44
C GLY A 92 23.49 -15.95 8.14
N LEU A 93 23.55 -17.14 8.68
CA LEU A 93 22.48 -17.78 9.44
C LEU A 93 22.47 -17.23 10.88
N GLY A 94 22.20 -15.94 11.02
CA GLY A 94 21.77 -15.40 12.29
C GLY A 94 20.46 -16.07 12.72
N ASP A 95 20.02 -15.80 13.93
CA ASP A 95 18.78 -16.34 14.45
C ASP A 95 17.63 -16.09 13.48
N LEU A 96 17.33 -17.08 12.64
CA LEU A 96 16.24 -17.08 11.66
C LEU A 96 14.87 -16.93 12.34
N ASN A 97 14.80 -17.21 13.65
CA ASN A 97 13.60 -17.06 14.45
C ASN A 97 13.38 -15.60 14.87
N LYS A 98 14.36 -14.69 14.64
CA LYS A 98 14.16 -13.29 14.95
C LYS A 98 13.08 -12.72 14.05
N PRO A 99 11.95 -12.26 14.61
CA PRO A 99 10.85 -11.74 13.81
C PRO A 99 11.30 -10.50 13.03
N LEU A 100 10.74 -10.31 11.85
CA LEU A 100 10.87 -9.06 11.12
C LEU A 100 10.28 -7.93 11.97
N SER A 101 10.96 -6.80 12.02
CA SER A 101 10.44 -5.63 12.72
C SER A 101 9.29 -5.00 11.91
N ASN A 102 8.45 -4.19 12.56
CA ASN A 102 7.46 -3.35 11.88
C ASN A 102 8.11 -2.16 11.15
N GLN A 103 9.42 -2.18 10.94
CA GLN A 103 10.18 -1.16 10.25
C GLN A 103 10.64 -1.67 8.89
N ASN A 104 10.39 -0.89 7.87
CA ASN A 104 10.93 -1.11 6.53
C ASN A 104 12.00 -0.06 6.22
N LEU A 105 12.87 -0.39 5.28
CA LEU A 105 13.69 0.56 4.54
C LEU A 105 13.11 0.78 3.13
N VAL A 106 13.51 1.86 2.49
CA VAL A 106 13.23 2.15 1.09
C VAL A 106 14.53 2.39 0.34
N THR A 107 14.60 1.86 -0.89
CA THR A 107 15.72 2.03 -1.81
C THR A 107 15.36 3.07 -2.87
N TRP A 108 16.25 4.06 -3.08
CA TRP A 108 16.07 5.13 -4.08
C TRP A 108 17.00 4.99 -5.28
N LYS A 109 17.88 4.03 -5.22
CA LYS A 109 18.84 3.59 -6.25
C LYS A 109 19.12 2.12 -6.06
N ASP A 110 19.78 1.50 -7.01
CA ASP A 110 20.32 0.15 -6.82
C ASP A 110 21.25 0.15 -5.60
N THR A 111 20.92 -0.69 -4.65
CA THR A 111 21.45 -0.66 -3.29
C THR A 111 22.30 -1.89 -3.03
N PRO A 112 23.61 -1.73 -2.77
CA PRO A 112 24.50 -2.87 -2.48
C PRO A 112 24.10 -3.59 -1.20
N VAL A 113 24.23 -4.91 -1.22
CA VAL A 113 23.94 -5.80 -0.10
C VAL A 113 25.18 -6.56 0.30
N TYR A 114 25.53 -6.52 1.58
CA TYR A 114 26.78 -7.04 2.13
C TYR A 114 26.56 -8.20 3.09
N ASN A 115 27.59 -9.08 3.23
CA ASN A 115 27.59 -10.17 4.20
C ASN A 115 27.85 -9.73 5.64
N ALA A 116 28.47 -8.59 5.82
CA ALA A 116 28.79 -7.97 7.10
C ALA A 116 28.59 -6.46 7.02
N PRO A 117 28.46 -5.74 8.15
CA PRO A 117 28.37 -4.29 8.17
C PRO A 117 29.77 -3.66 7.93
N ASP A 118 30.29 -3.87 6.73
CA ASP A 118 31.61 -3.41 6.30
C ASP A 118 31.56 -2.97 4.82
N ILE A 119 31.68 -1.67 4.58
CA ILE A 119 31.68 -1.07 3.24
C ILE A 119 32.94 -1.39 2.45
N GLY A 120 34.03 -1.80 3.12
CA GLY A 120 35.28 -2.24 2.49
C GLY A 120 35.19 -3.65 1.89
N SER A 121 34.18 -4.43 2.26
CA SER A 121 33.95 -5.75 1.71
C SER A 121 33.22 -5.67 0.36
N ALA A 122 33.36 -6.70 -0.49
CA ALA A 122 32.59 -6.79 -1.73
C ALA A 122 31.12 -7.10 -1.43
N PRO A 123 30.15 -6.37 -2.02
CA PRO A 123 28.75 -6.72 -1.91
C PRO A 123 28.47 -8.05 -2.62
N PHE A 124 27.59 -8.87 -2.07
CA PHE A 124 27.24 -10.16 -2.67
C PHE A 124 26.03 -10.06 -3.64
N GLY A 125 25.39 -8.91 -3.70
CA GLY A 125 24.28 -8.64 -4.60
C GLY A 125 23.80 -7.20 -4.47
N THR A 126 22.69 -6.91 -5.10
CA THR A 126 22.00 -5.62 -5.00
C THR A 126 20.50 -5.78 -4.79
N LEU A 127 19.87 -4.84 -4.13
CA LEU A 127 18.42 -4.60 -4.23
C LEU A 127 18.19 -3.48 -5.25
N ALA A 128 17.20 -3.65 -6.12
CA ALA A 128 16.83 -2.64 -7.09
C ALA A 128 16.28 -1.36 -6.43
N GLU A 129 16.28 -0.26 -7.15
CA GLU A 129 15.61 0.96 -6.71
C GLU A 129 14.10 0.76 -6.53
N ASN A 130 13.48 1.66 -5.78
CA ASN A 130 12.03 1.71 -5.57
C ASN A 130 11.45 0.48 -4.86
N LEU A 131 12.20 -0.15 -3.97
CA LEU A 131 11.72 -1.23 -3.10
C LEU A 131 11.43 -0.72 -1.68
N ARG A 132 10.44 -1.35 -1.05
CA ARG A 132 10.18 -1.29 0.38
C ARG A 132 10.51 -2.66 0.95
N TYR A 133 11.48 -2.74 1.87
CA TYR A 133 12.04 -4.00 2.33
C TYR A 133 12.09 -4.06 3.86
N PRO A 134 11.67 -5.18 4.50
CA PRO A 134 11.63 -5.28 5.95
C PRO A 134 13.03 -5.32 6.58
N VAL A 135 13.17 -4.63 7.70
CA VAL A 135 14.38 -4.58 8.53
C VAL A 135 14.23 -5.53 9.70
N ILE A 136 15.26 -6.33 9.98
CA ILE A 136 15.33 -7.18 11.16
C ILE A 136 15.88 -6.36 12.35
N ASN A 137 16.97 -5.64 12.09
CA ASN A 137 17.69 -4.92 13.12
C ASN A 137 18.40 -3.68 12.54
N LYS A 138 18.71 -2.73 13.42
CA LYS A 138 19.57 -1.58 13.15
C LYS A 138 20.79 -1.69 14.06
N LEU A 139 21.98 -1.59 13.51
CA LEU A 139 23.22 -1.72 14.24
C LEU A 139 24.25 -0.67 13.78
N LYS A 140 25.36 -0.58 14.49
CA LYS A 140 26.47 0.28 14.12
C LYS A 140 27.72 -0.58 13.91
N ASP A 141 28.52 -0.22 12.92
CA ASP A 141 29.84 -0.81 12.70
C ASP A 141 30.90 -0.20 13.66
N ARG A 142 32.16 -0.64 13.48
CA ARG A 142 33.31 -0.16 14.28
C ARG A 142 33.59 1.33 14.05
N LEU A 143 33.15 1.92 12.97
CA LEU A 143 33.30 3.33 12.63
C LEU A 143 32.08 4.16 13.05
N ASN A 144 31.16 3.58 13.85
CA ASN A 144 29.90 4.19 14.29
C ASN A 144 28.92 4.52 13.15
N GLN A 145 29.10 3.92 11.94
CA GLN A 145 28.16 4.06 10.83
C GLN A 145 26.96 3.14 11.06
N THR A 146 25.80 3.62 10.64
CA THR A 146 24.54 2.88 10.80
C THR A 146 24.34 1.90 9.67
N TRP A 147 23.92 0.68 10.01
CA TRP A 147 23.58 -0.39 9.08
C TRP A 147 22.20 -0.96 9.39
N TYR A 148 21.53 -1.40 8.37
CA TYR A 148 20.27 -2.15 8.46
C TYR A 148 20.54 -3.62 8.16
N GLN A 149 20.13 -4.49 9.07
CA GLN A 149 20.15 -5.93 8.87
C GLN A 149 18.82 -6.36 8.26
N ILE A 150 18.89 -7.08 7.17
CA ILE A 150 17.74 -7.64 6.44
C ILE A 150 17.95 -9.15 6.25
N ARG A 151 16.95 -9.82 5.64
CA ARG A 151 17.03 -11.23 5.30
C ARG A 151 16.71 -11.41 3.81
N ILE A 152 17.58 -12.12 3.10
CA ILE A 152 17.35 -12.58 1.71
C ILE A 152 17.49 -14.09 1.72
N GLY A 153 16.41 -14.82 1.46
CA GLY A 153 16.34 -16.26 1.72
C GLY A 153 16.54 -16.52 3.22
N GLU A 154 17.32 -17.52 3.56
CA GLU A 154 17.74 -17.82 4.94
C GLU A 154 19.08 -17.16 5.31
N ARG A 155 19.47 -16.11 4.62
CA ARG A 155 20.72 -15.40 4.80
C ARG A 155 20.49 -14.03 5.39
N LEU A 156 21.26 -13.69 6.43
CA LEU A 156 21.36 -12.31 6.91
C LEU A 156 22.17 -11.48 5.91
N ALA A 157 21.73 -10.25 5.74
CA ALA A 157 22.33 -9.30 4.81
C ALA A 157 22.34 -7.90 5.43
N TYR A 158 23.24 -7.06 4.97
CA TYR A 158 23.45 -5.73 5.54
C TYR A 158 23.41 -4.65 4.46
N ILE A 159 22.72 -3.56 4.76
CA ILE A 159 22.62 -2.39 3.89
C ILE A 159 23.10 -1.18 4.69
N SER A 160 24.00 -0.39 4.11
CA SER A 160 24.44 0.87 4.70
C SER A 160 23.29 1.88 4.75
N ALA A 161 23.14 2.62 5.84
CA ALA A 161 22.21 3.73 5.94
C ALA A 161 22.54 4.91 4.99
N LEU A 162 23.70 4.89 4.34
CA LEU A 162 24.04 5.83 3.26
C LEU A 162 23.34 5.50 1.94
N ASP A 163 22.92 4.24 1.75
CA ASP A 163 22.34 3.74 0.50
C ASP A 163 20.84 3.53 0.56
N ALA A 164 20.26 3.43 1.76
CA ALA A 164 18.83 3.24 1.95
C ALA A 164 18.32 4.05 3.15
N GLN A 165 17.01 4.30 3.20
CA GLN A 165 16.39 5.10 4.25
C GLN A 165 15.29 4.31 4.96
N VAL A 166 15.03 4.71 6.21
CA VAL A 166 13.87 4.20 6.95
C VAL A 166 12.59 4.64 6.25
N ASP A 167 11.68 3.70 6.03
CA ASP A 167 10.36 3.97 5.49
C ASP A 167 9.52 4.80 6.49
N ASN A 168 8.97 5.91 6.01
CA ASN A 168 8.07 6.76 6.78
C ASN A 168 6.60 6.34 6.69
N GLY A 169 6.32 5.24 6.00
CA GLY A 169 4.97 4.71 5.80
C GLY A 169 4.34 5.10 4.45
N ILE A 170 3.17 4.54 4.19
CA ILE A 170 2.40 4.78 2.97
C ILE A 170 1.46 5.97 3.19
N PRO A 171 1.53 7.02 2.34
CA PRO A 171 0.56 8.10 2.36
C PRO A 171 -0.80 7.62 1.85
N VAL A 172 -1.85 7.87 2.65
CA VAL A 172 -3.26 7.73 2.24
C VAL A 172 -3.81 9.14 2.06
N ILE A 173 -3.88 9.59 0.81
CA ILE A 173 -4.33 10.95 0.49
C ILE A 173 -5.84 11.01 0.31
N THR A 174 -6.46 12.12 0.70
CA THR A 174 -7.92 12.25 0.74
C THR A 174 -8.40 13.49 0.03
N TYR A 175 -9.37 13.29 -0.84
CA TYR A 175 -10.14 14.30 -1.55
C TYR A 175 -11.63 14.18 -1.24
N HIS A 176 -12.39 15.22 -1.60
CA HIS A 176 -13.86 15.21 -1.50
C HIS A 176 -14.47 15.77 -2.79
N HIS A 177 -14.63 17.07 -2.87
CA HIS A 177 -15.27 17.76 -3.99
C HIS A 177 -14.25 18.22 -5.02
N ILE A 178 -14.49 17.90 -6.30
CA ILE A 178 -13.64 18.33 -7.40
C ILE A 178 -14.48 19.20 -8.33
N LEU A 179 -14.10 20.48 -8.51
CA LEU A 179 -14.83 21.43 -9.34
C LEU A 179 -13.90 22.22 -10.27
N ARG A 180 -14.41 22.64 -11.42
CA ARG A 180 -13.74 23.65 -12.23
C ARG A 180 -13.74 25.00 -11.53
N ASP A 181 -12.69 25.78 -11.67
CA ASP A 181 -12.59 27.09 -11.04
C ASP A 181 -13.73 28.03 -11.47
N GLU A 182 -14.11 27.96 -12.78
CA GLU A 182 -15.14 28.81 -13.37
C GLU A 182 -16.55 28.53 -12.82
N GLU A 183 -16.85 27.25 -12.51
CA GLU A 183 -18.16 26.84 -12.01
C GLU A 183 -18.27 26.86 -10.47
N ASN A 184 -17.11 26.92 -9.76
CA ASN A 184 -17.06 26.91 -8.30
C ASN A 184 -17.37 28.31 -7.73
N THR A 185 -18.63 28.66 -7.61
CA THR A 185 -19.06 29.92 -6.99
C THR A 185 -19.39 29.74 -5.50
N ARG A 186 -19.87 28.58 -5.07
CA ARG A 186 -20.37 28.34 -3.71
C ARG A 186 -19.31 27.76 -2.76
N PHE A 187 -18.42 26.92 -3.27
CA PHE A 187 -17.48 26.14 -2.44
C PHE A 187 -16.04 26.70 -2.47
N ARG A 188 -15.87 27.96 -2.88
CA ARG A 188 -14.55 28.61 -3.00
C ARG A 188 -13.77 28.67 -1.69
N HIS A 189 -14.48 28.72 -0.56
CA HIS A 189 -13.88 28.78 0.77
C HIS A 189 -13.96 27.45 1.54
N THR A 190 -14.39 26.37 0.87
CA THR A 190 -14.40 25.03 1.45
C THR A 190 -13.04 24.37 1.21
N SER A 191 -12.29 24.12 2.27
CA SER A 191 -10.91 23.59 2.21
C SER A 191 -10.79 22.23 1.52
N THR A 192 -11.88 21.44 1.56
CA THR A 192 -11.96 20.10 0.94
C THR A 192 -12.46 20.12 -0.51
N THR A 193 -12.62 21.31 -1.12
CA THR A 193 -12.96 21.42 -2.55
C THR A 193 -11.69 21.71 -3.34
N THR A 194 -11.24 20.75 -4.13
CA THR A 194 -10.04 20.86 -4.99
C THR A 194 -10.46 21.27 -6.41
N SER A 195 -9.68 22.14 -7.07
CA SER A 195 -9.96 22.45 -8.47
C SER A 195 -9.56 21.29 -9.38
N VAL A 196 -10.27 21.13 -10.51
CA VAL A 196 -9.93 20.13 -11.54
C VAL A 196 -8.48 20.30 -11.99
N ARG A 197 -8.04 21.56 -12.18
CA ARG A 197 -6.66 21.89 -12.58
C ARG A 197 -5.65 21.44 -11.53
N ALA A 198 -5.88 21.76 -10.25
CA ALA A 198 -4.98 21.33 -9.17
C ALA A 198 -4.93 19.81 -9.05
N PHE A 199 -6.08 19.14 -9.10
CA PHE A 199 -6.15 17.67 -9.08
C PHE A 199 -5.39 17.05 -10.26
N SER A 200 -5.61 17.55 -11.47
CA SER A 200 -4.89 17.08 -12.67
C SER A 200 -3.37 17.24 -12.52
N ASN A 201 -2.89 18.39 -12.05
CA ASN A 201 -1.46 18.63 -11.83
C ASN A 201 -0.88 17.68 -10.77
N GLN A 202 -1.63 17.40 -9.70
CA GLN A 202 -1.23 16.46 -8.64
C GLN A 202 -1.13 15.03 -9.17
N MET A 203 -2.09 14.58 -9.98
CA MET A 203 -2.04 13.24 -10.60
C MET A 203 -0.92 13.13 -11.64
N THR A 204 -0.70 14.19 -12.42
CA THR A 204 0.45 14.28 -13.35
C THR A 204 1.77 14.14 -12.59
N TRP A 205 1.92 14.86 -11.50
CA TRP A 205 3.13 14.79 -10.66
C TRP A 205 3.34 13.37 -10.08
N LEU A 206 2.28 12.71 -9.59
CA LEU A 206 2.37 11.32 -9.11
C LEU A 206 2.87 10.37 -10.20
N ARG A 207 2.34 10.51 -11.44
CA ARG A 207 2.78 9.73 -12.59
C ARG A 207 4.25 9.98 -12.90
N ASP A 208 4.65 11.24 -13.03
CA ASP A 208 5.99 11.65 -13.44
C ASP A 208 7.06 11.26 -12.42
N MET A 209 6.70 11.23 -11.14
CA MET A 209 7.53 10.74 -10.06
C MET A 209 7.51 9.21 -9.89
N GLY A 210 6.78 8.49 -10.75
CA GLY A 210 6.72 7.02 -10.74
C GLY A 210 5.96 6.42 -9.57
N TYR A 211 4.98 7.14 -9.01
CA TYR A 211 4.15 6.59 -7.94
C TYR A 211 3.20 5.50 -8.45
N THR A 212 3.09 4.44 -7.68
CA THR A 212 2.10 3.38 -7.86
C THR A 212 0.93 3.63 -6.91
N THR A 213 -0.29 3.68 -7.45
CA THR A 213 -1.49 3.74 -6.62
C THR A 213 -1.82 2.35 -6.09
N LEU A 214 -2.07 2.26 -4.79
CA LEU A 214 -2.45 1.04 -4.09
C LEU A 214 -3.95 1.01 -3.82
N THR A 215 -4.50 -0.20 -3.77
CA THR A 215 -5.83 -0.45 -3.23
C THR A 215 -5.78 -0.50 -1.70
N MET A 216 -6.94 -0.38 -1.05
CA MET A 216 -7.04 -0.58 0.40
C MET A 216 -6.70 -2.02 0.81
N TYR A 217 -6.91 -3.02 -0.08
CA TYR A 217 -6.50 -4.40 0.16
C TYR A 217 -4.97 -4.54 0.25
N GLN A 218 -4.24 -3.88 -0.64
CA GLN A 218 -2.78 -3.85 -0.60
C GLN A 218 -2.26 -3.08 0.62
N LEU A 219 -2.98 -2.03 1.06
CA LEU A 219 -2.67 -1.32 2.29
C LEU A 219 -2.90 -2.21 3.52
N GLU A 220 -3.97 -3.02 3.54
CA GLU A 220 -4.23 -4.01 4.59
C GLU A 220 -3.10 -5.03 4.68
N ASP A 221 -2.69 -5.58 3.54
CA ASP A 221 -1.56 -6.52 3.49
C ASP A 221 -0.26 -5.88 3.98
N TYR A 222 -0.03 -4.60 3.68
CA TYR A 222 1.12 -3.86 4.20
C TYR A 222 1.07 -3.66 5.72
N VAL A 223 -0.07 -3.25 6.27
CA VAL A 223 -0.26 -3.06 7.71
C VAL A 223 0.04 -4.35 8.48
N HIS A 224 -0.27 -5.49 7.87
CA HIS A 224 -0.08 -6.82 8.45
C HIS A 224 1.19 -7.54 7.99
N ASN A 225 2.10 -6.88 7.30
CA ASN A 225 3.37 -7.46 6.83
C ASN A 225 3.19 -8.69 5.92
N ARG A 226 2.26 -8.63 4.97
CA ARG A 226 1.93 -9.77 4.08
C ARG A 226 2.37 -9.58 2.63
N THR A 227 2.88 -8.41 2.26
CA THR A 227 3.22 -8.10 0.86
C THR A 227 4.40 -7.17 0.74
N ASN A 228 5.17 -7.34 -0.33
CA ASN A 228 6.18 -6.39 -0.75
C ASN A 228 5.53 -5.28 -1.60
N LEU A 229 5.86 -4.03 -1.33
CA LEU A 229 5.35 -2.87 -2.05
C LEU A 229 6.48 -1.98 -2.55
N PRO A 230 6.24 -1.17 -3.60
CA PRO A 230 7.24 -0.20 -4.05
C PRO A 230 7.44 0.92 -3.02
N ALA A 231 8.61 1.56 -3.03
CA ALA A 231 8.89 2.71 -2.17
C ALA A 231 7.98 3.90 -2.53
N ARG A 232 7.78 4.15 -3.83
CA ARG A 232 6.86 5.17 -4.36
C ARG A 232 5.45 4.60 -4.47
N ALA A 233 4.76 4.52 -3.34
CA ALA A 233 3.38 4.02 -3.24
C ALA A 233 2.48 5.06 -2.58
N VAL A 234 1.22 5.15 -3.00
CA VAL A 234 0.20 6.04 -2.46
C VAL A 234 -1.18 5.41 -2.56
N VAL A 235 -2.03 5.60 -1.55
CA VAL A 235 -3.45 5.29 -1.64
C VAL A 235 -4.21 6.58 -1.89
N ILE A 236 -5.07 6.61 -2.92
CA ILE A 236 -5.93 7.74 -3.23
C ILE A 236 -7.33 7.44 -2.72
N THR A 237 -7.88 8.31 -1.87
CA THR A 237 -9.23 8.15 -1.32
C THR A 237 -10.10 9.36 -1.61
N PHE A 238 -11.40 9.12 -1.76
CA PHE A 238 -12.43 10.15 -1.89
C PHE A 238 -13.53 9.86 -0.90
N ASP A 239 -13.92 10.85 -0.10
CA ASP A 239 -15.02 10.70 0.85
C ASP A 239 -16.34 11.23 0.25
N ASP A 240 -17.45 10.90 0.89
CA ASP A 240 -18.84 11.32 0.65
C ASP A 240 -19.57 10.66 -0.55
N GLY A 241 -18.90 10.27 -1.61
CA GLY A 241 -19.54 9.74 -2.83
C GLY A 241 -20.14 10.83 -3.72
N LEU A 242 -19.44 11.97 -3.86
CA LEU A 242 -19.91 13.14 -4.61
C LEU A 242 -19.88 12.91 -6.12
N LYS A 243 -20.93 13.38 -6.83
CA LYS A 243 -21.07 13.32 -8.29
C LYS A 243 -19.90 13.97 -9.05
N SER A 244 -19.26 14.98 -8.47
CA SER A 244 -18.10 15.63 -9.06
C SER A 244 -16.91 14.70 -9.23
N VAL A 245 -16.80 13.64 -8.41
CA VAL A 245 -15.74 12.64 -8.49
C VAL A 245 -15.88 11.82 -9.78
N SER A 246 -17.07 11.32 -10.09
CA SER A 246 -17.33 10.61 -11.35
C SER A 246 -17.12 11.52 -12.57
N ARG A 247 -17.49 12.79 -12.43
CA ARG A 247 -17.42 13.76 -13.54
C ARG A 247 -15.99 14.21 -13.87
N TYR A 248 -15.15 14.46 -12.86
CA TYR A 248 -13.86 15.13 -13.04
C TYR A 248 -12.67 14.31 -12.60
N ALA A 249 -12.75 13.60 -11.47
CA ALA A 249 -11.62 12.80 -10.99
C ALA A 249 -11.45 11.50 -11.78
N TYR A 250 -12.55 10.80 -12.05
CA TYR A 250 -12.54 9.51 -12.78
C TYR A 250 -11.80 9.57 -14.12
N PRO A 251 -12.11 10.47 -15.07
CA PRO A 251 -11.41 10.47 -16.36
C PRO A 251 -9.90 10.74 -16.21
N ILE A 252 -9.49 11.54 -15.25
CA ILE A 252 -8.06 11.82 -14.99
C ILE A 252 -7.36 10.57 -14.43
N LEU A 253 -7.95 9.93 -13.43
CA LEU A 253 -7.39 8.71 -12.83
C LEU A 253 -7.30 7.59 -13.87
N ARG A 254 -8.36 7.39 -14.66
CA ARG A 254 -8.40 6.39 -15.73
C ARG A 254 -7.32 6.60 -16.77
N GLN A 255 -7.10 7.85 -17.18
CA GLN A 255 -6.06 8.23 -18.15
C GLN A 255 -4.66 7.77 -17.71
N TYR A 256 -4.36 7.81 -16.42
CA TYR A 256 -3.06 7.40 -15.86
C TYR A 256 -3.03 5.95 -15.38
N GLY A 257 -4.12 5.20 -15.51
CA GLY A 257 -4.24 3.84 -14.99
C GLY A 257 -4.21 3.78 -13.46
N PHE A 258 -4.53 4.89 -12.79
CA PHE A 258 -4.57 4.97 -11.35
C PHE A 258 -5.83 4.35 -10.77
N LYS A 259 -5.71 3.73 -9.60
CA LYS A 259 -6.81 3.20 -8.81
C LYS A 259 -7.05 4.10 -7.61
N ALA A 260 -8.30 4.15 -7.15
CA ALA A 260 -8.69 4.92 -5.97
C ALA A 260 -9.79 4.18 -5.20
N THR A 261 -9.99 4.58 -3.95
CA THR A 261 -11.10 4.12 -3.11
C THR A 261 -12.07 5.27 -2.87
N ALA A 262 -13.35 5.04 -3.05
CA ALA A 262 -14.39 6.00 -2.70
C ALA A 262 -15.20 5.49 -1.50
N PHE A 263 -15.14 6.23 -0.40
CA PHE A 263 -15.95 5.99 0.79
C PHE A 263 -17.31 6.67 0.62
N ILE A 264 -18.35 5.86 0.52
CA ILE A 264 -19.68 6.28 0.10
C ILE A 264 -20.63 6.41 1.30
N ILE A 265 -21.29 7.58 1.42
CA ILE A 265 -22.45 7.74 2.29
C ILE A 265 -23.65 7.07 1.62
N THR A 266 -23.97 5.86 2.01
CA THR A 266 -24.89 5.00 1.24
C THR A 266 -26.34 5.50 1.23
N SER A 267 -26.76 6.25 2.22
CA SER A 267 -28.10 6.92 2.22
C SER A 267 -28.19 8.07 1.22
N ARG A 268 -27.09 8.51 0.64
CA ARG A 268 -27.04 9.60 -0.35
C ARG A 268 -27.01 9.09 -1.79
N ILE A 269 -26.78 7.82 -2.04
CA ILE A 269 -26.81 7.23 -3.39
C ILE A 269 -28.15 7.54 -4.05
N LYS A 270 -28.09 8.06 -5.28
CA LYS A 270 -29.28 8.42 -6.04
C LYS A 270 -29.75 7.26 -6.91
N ARG A 271 -31.06 7.09 -7.03
CA ARG A 271 -31.63 6.07 -7.91
C ARG A 271 -31.32 6.36 -9.40
N HIS A 272 -31.38 7.66 -9.76
CA HIS A 272 -31.13 8.13 -11.13
C HIS A 272 -30.13 9.29 -11.13
N PRO A 273 -29.34 9.46 -12.21
CA PRO A 273 -28.44 10.58 -12.36
C PRO A 273 -29.16 11.92 -12.30
N GLN A 274 -28.64 12.85 -11.53
CA GLN A 274 -29.15 14.20 -11.45
C GLN A 274 -28.49 15.08 -12.53
N LYS A 275 -29.21 16.07 -13.06
CA LYS A 275 -28.63 17.11 -13.91
C LYS A 275 -27.50 17.80 -13.16
N TRP A 276 -26.36 18.00 -13.81
CA TRP A 276 -25.22 18.64 -13.17
C TRP A 276 -25.54 20.07 -12.68
N ALA A 277 -25.26 20.35 -11.43
CA ALA A 277 -25.48 21.62 -10.77
C ALA A 277 -24.34 21.94 -9.80
N PRO A 278 -23.25 22.62 -10.26
CA PRO A 278 -22.04 22.82 -9.46
C PRO A 278 -22.24 23.67 -8.19
N LYS A 279 -23.33 24.41 -8.11
CA LYS A 279 -23.72 25.16 -6.90
C LYS A 279 -24.38 24.30 -5.82
N SER A 280 -24.62 23.02 -6.11
CA SER A 280 -25.27 22.07 -5.20
C SER A 280 -24.34 20.91 -4.88
N LEU A 281 -24.37 20.44 -3.64
CA LEU A 281 -23.68 19.21 -3.27
C LEU A 281 -24.50 18.02 -3.77
N GLN A 282 -24.03 17.38 -4.85
CA GLN A 282 -24.69 16.25 -5.51
C GLN A 282 -23.93 14.97 -5.26
N PHE A 283 -24.67 13.88 -5.13
CA PHE A 283 -24.14 12.54 -4.90
C PHE A 283 -24.35 11.66 -6.13
N MET A 284 -23.46 10.67 -6.31
CA MET A 284 -23.54 9.72 -7.42
C MET A 284 -24.80 8.88 -7.35
N SER A 285 -25.31 8.52 -8.52
CA SER A 285 -26.37 7.55 -8.70
C SER A 285 -25.84 6.14 -8.87
N ILE A 286 -26.73 5.14 -8.81
CA ILE A 286 -26.41 3.72 -9.06
C ILE A 286 -25.64 3.55 -10.37
N SER A 287 -26.16 4.12 -11.46
CA SER A 287 -25.51 3.98 -12.79
C SER A 287 -24.15 4.69 -12.86
N GLU A 288 -23.98 5.83 -12.17
CA GLU A 288 -22.69 6.52 -12.11
C GLU A 288 -21.65 5.76 -11.29
N LEU A 289 -22.05 5.05 -10.24
CA LEU A 289 -21.16 4.14 -9.50
C LEU A 289 -20.74 2.95 -10.38
N GLU A 290 -21.69 2.32 -11.09
CA GLU A 290 -21.39 1.21 -12.01
C GLU A 290 -20.42 1.61 -13.13
N GLU A 291 -20.53 2.83 -13.66
CA GLU A 291 -19.70 3.34 -14.75
C GLU A 291 -18.22 3.49 -14.36
N ILE A 292 -17.93 3.80 -13.08
CA ILE A 292 -16.57 4.15 -12.63
C ILE A 292 -15.86 3.03 -11.84
N LYS A 293 -16.45 1.86 -11.69
CA LYS A 293 -15.91 0.75 -10.89
C LYS A 293 -14.61 0.14 -11.42
N ASP A 294 -14.25 0.43 -12.66
CA ASP A 294 -12.96 0.06 -13.23
C ASP A 294 -11.77 0.81 -12.60
N VAL A 295 -12.03 1.98 -12.00
CA VAL A 295 -11.05 2.82 -11.31
C VAL A 295 -11.26 2.82 -9.80
N PHE A 296 -12.53 2.85 -9.35
CA PHE A 296 -12.89 3.03 -7.96
C PHE A 296 -13.33 1.74 -7.28
N ASP A 297 -12.73 1.48 -6.12
CA ASP A 297 -13.23 0.54 -5.13
C ASP A 297 -14.16 1.28 -4.16
N PHE A 298 -15.41 0.81 -4.01
CA PHE A 298 -16.41 1.46 -3.15
C PHE A 298 -16.43 0.86 -1.76
N GLN A 299 -16.20 1.72 -0.76
CA GLN A 299 -16.13 1.35 0.63
C GLN A 299 -17.06 2.24 1.48
N SER A 300 -17.24 1.91 2.76
CA SER A 300 -18.25 2.56 3.60
C SER A 300 -17.83 3.92 4.14
N HIS A 301 -18.71 4.92 3.99
CA HIS A 301 -18.69 6.16 4.78
C HIS A 301 -19.96 6.28 5.63
N THR A 302 -20.42 5.14 6.16
CA THR A 302 -21.66 4.95 6.91
C THR A 302 -22.95 5.08 6.06
N HIS A 303 -24.09 4.81 6.66
CA HIS A 303 -25.40 4.98 6.01
C HIS A 303 -26.05 6.31 6.41
N PHE A 304 -26.46 6.46 7.66
CA PHE A 304 -27.10 7.68 8.18
C PHE A 304 -26.23 8.48 9.15
N LEU A 305 -25.12 7.93 9.62
CA LEU A 305 -24.33 8.55 10.69
C LEU A 305 -23.42 9.69 10.22
N HIS A 306 -23.36 9.98 8.91
CA HIS A 306 -22.60 11.12 8.40
C HIS A 306 -23.39 12.43 8.58
N ARG A 307 -23.55 12.83 9.84
CA ARG A 307 -24.25 14.04 10.27
C ARG A 307 -23.58 14.62 11.52
N VAL A 308 -23.85 15.88 11.81
CA VAL A 308 -23.45 16.53 13.05
C VAL A 308 -24.69 16.93 13.86
N ASP A 309 -24.49 16.98 15.18
CA ASP A 309 -25.54 17.53 16.12
C ASP A 309 -25.56 19.07 16.09
N ALA A 310 -26.39 19.66 16.93
CA ALA A 310 -26.53 21.13 17.07
C ALA A 310 -25.21 21.80 17.52
N GLN A 311 -24.32 21.07 18.20
CA GLN A 311 -22.99 21.52 18.63
C GLN A 311 -21.90 21.21 17.61
N ARG A 312 -22.25 20.79 16.38
CA ARG A 312 -21.36 20.39 15.29
C ARG A 312 -20.48 19.17 15.60
N ARG A 313 -20.86 18.33 16.56
CA ARG A 313 -20.14 17.08 16.85
C ARG A 313 -20.72 15.95 15.99
N PRO A 314 -19.87 15.01 15.49
CA PRO A 314 -20.36 13.85 14.75
C PRO A 314 -21.40 13.06 15.58
N ILE A 315 -22.60 12.84 15.03
CA ILE A 315 -23.66 12.09 15.75
C ILE A 315 -23.26 10.65 16.05
N LEU A 316 -22.31 10.07 15.30
CA LEU A 316 -21.71 8.77 15.57
C LEU A 316 -21.27 8.65 17.02
N LEU A 317 -20.66 9.70 17.59
CA LEU A 317 -20.08 9.70 18.94
C LEU A 317 -21.12 9.60 20.06
N SER A 318 -22.39 9.91 19.78
CA SER A 318 -23.50 9.90 20.75
C SER A 318 -24.48 8.74 20.54
N ARG A 319 -24.24 7.86 19.57
CA ARG A 319 -25.12 6.72 19.29
C ARG A 319 -24.74 5.51 20.13
N SER A 320 -25.77 4.69 20.44
CA SER A 320 -25.55 3.40 21.11
C SER A 320 -24.82 2.44 20.17
N TYR A 321 -24.12 1.46 20.75
CA TYR A 321 -23.45 0.41 20.03
C TYR A 321 -24.36 -0.26 18.97
N HIS A 322 -25.58 -0.64 19.35
CA HIS A 322 -26.51 -1.30 18.43
C HIS A 322 -26.89 -0.42 17.23
N ASN A 323 -27.08 0.89 17.46
CA ASN A 323 -27.41 1.81 16.37
C ASN A 323 -26.23 2.00 15.41
N ILE A 324 -25.01 2.02 15.93
CA ILE A 324 -23.78 2.12 15.11
C ILE A 324 -23.58 0.84 14.31
N LEU A 325 -23.67 -0.32 14.97
CA LEU A 325 -23.53 -1.62 14.33
C LEU A 325 -24.57 -1.82 13.21
N PHE A 326 -25.81 -1.44 13.47
CA PHE A 326 -26.89 -1.51 12.47
C PHE A 326 -26.60 -0.63 11.24
N ASP A 327 -26.18 0.62 11.46
CA ASP A 327 -25.84 1.56 10.38
C ASP A 327 -24.66 1.03 9.53
N PHE A 328 -23.63 0.53 10.18
CA PHE A 328 -22.46 -0.04 9.52
C PHE A 328 -22.82 -1.29 8.68
N ALA A 329 -23.58 -2.22 9.25
CA ALA A 329 -24.05 -3.40 8.53
C ALA A 329 -24.97 -3.02 7.34
N HIS A 330 -25.82 -2.02 7.52
CA HIS A 330 -26.68 -1.50 6.45
C HIS A 330 -25.86 -0.89 5.32
N SER A 331 -24.87 -0.08 5.65
CA SER A 331 -23.95 0.51 4.68
C SER A 331 -23.22 -0.55 3.85
N ARG A 332 -22.66 -1.58 4.49
CA ARG A 332 -22.01 -2.70 3.80
C ARG A 332 -22.95 -3.42 2.84
N ARG A 333 -24.18 -3.72 3.30
CA ARG A 333 -25.19 -4.36 2.45
C ARG A 333 -25.59 -3.49 1.25
N ALA A 334 -25.73 -2.19 1.44
CA ALA A 334 -26.07 -1.27 0.36
C ALA A 334 -24.98 -1.21 -0.73
N LEU A 335 -23.71 -1.38 -0.35
CA LEU A 335 -22.58 -1.37 -1.28
C LEU A 335 -22.28 -2.73 -1.91
N SER A 336 -22.79 -3.84 -1.35
CA SER A 336 -22.47 -5.19 -1.83
C SER A 336 -22.87 -5.44 -3.28
N GLN A 337 -23.78 -4.65 -3.83
CA GLN A 337 -24.13 -4.72 -5.26
C GLN A 337 -23.03 -4.17 -6.18
N PHE A 338 -22.15 -3.29 -5.68
CA PHE A 338 -21.05 -2.69 -6.44
C PHE A 338 -19.71 -3.32 -6.11
N ASN A 339 -19.55 -3.79 -4.88
CA ASN A 339 -18.33 -4.40 -4.36
C ASN A 339 -18.69 -5.53 -3.39
N PRO A 340 -18.36 -6.81 -3.71
CA PRO A 340 -18.64 -7.94 -2.82
C PRO A 340 -17.83 -7.90 -1.52
N HIS A 341 -16.74 -7.10 -1.48
CA HIS A 341 -15.79 -7.02 -0.37
C HIS A 341 -15.76 -5.63 0.25
N VAL A 342 -16.86 -5.21 0.91
CA VAL A 342 -16.93 -3.95 1.64
C VAL A 342 -16.28 -4.15 3.02
N LEU A 343 -14.98 -3.95 3.10
CA LEU A 343 -14.14 -4.27 4.27
C LEU A 343 -13.54 -3.04 4.96
N TYR A 344 -13.75 -1.84 4.40
CA TYR A 344 -13.07 -0.62 4.87
C TYR A 344 -14.07 0.49 5.19
N LEU A 345 -13.75 1.25 6.25
CA LEU A 345 -14.59 2.32 6.77
C LEU A 345 -13.82 3.64 6.79
N SER A 346 -14.46 4.73 6.40
CA SER A 346 -14.04 6.09 6.77
C SER A 346 -14.98 6.62 7.85
N TYR A 347 -14.44 7.00 9.03
CA TYR A 347 -15.27 7.59 10.07
C TYR A 347 -15.78 8.97 9.66
N PRO A 348 -17.10 9.24 9.81
CA PRO A 348 -17.67 10.55 9.54
C PRO A 348 -16.94 11.67 10.28
N PHE A 349 -16.49 12.69 9.56
CA PHE A 349 -15.73 13.82 10.10
C PHE A 349 -14.48 13.42 10.89
N GLY A 350 -14.00 12.17 10.71
CA GLY A 350 -12.90 11.58 11.47
C GLY A 350 -13.25 11.25 12.93
N GLY A 351 -14.52 11.36 13.34
CA GLY A 351 -14.96 11.10 14.71
C GLY A 351 -15.05 9.62 15.03
N TYR A 352 -14.38 9.19 16.10
CA TYR A 352 -14.43 7.82 16.61
C TYR A 352 -14.35 7.80 18.14
N ASN A 353 -14.84 6.73 18.74
CA ASN A 353 -14.68 6.39 20.15
C ASN A 353 -14.61 4.86 20.31
N ALA A 354 -14.41 4.37 21.52
CA ALA A 354 -14.29 2.92 21.76
C ALA A 354 -15.51 2.15 21.24
N THR A 355 -16.72 2.69 21.42
CA THR A 355 -17.97 2.06 20.95
C THR A 355 -18.02 1.95 19.43
N ALA A 356 -17.62 3.01 18.70
CA ALA A 356 -17.58 3.01 17.24
C ALA A 356 -16.50 2.05 16.70
N ILE A 357 -15.34 1.98 17.34
CA ILE A 357 -14.25 1.05 16.99
C ILE A 357 -14.72 -0.40 17.15
N GLN A 358 -15.32 -0.72 18.30
CA GLN A 358 -15.87 -2.05 18.55
C GLN A 358 -16.95 -2.42 17.51
N ALA A 359 -17.92 -1.53 17.29
CA ALA A 359 -18.98 -1.77 16.32
C ALA A 359 -18.44 -1.91 14.88
N ALA A 360 -17.35 -1.24 14.52
CA ALA A 360 -16.71 -1.38 13.21
C ALA A 360 -16.12 -2.80 13.03
N GLY A 361 -15.38 -3.29 14.02
CA GLY A 361 -14.87 -4.67 14.01
C GLY A 361 -15.99 -5.70 13.94
N ASP A 362 -17.01 -5.56 14.79
CA ASP A 362 -18.15 -6.49 14.85
C ASP A 362 -19.04 -6.43 13.59
N ALA A 363 -19.07 -5.28 12.89
CA ALA A 363 -19.67 -5.17 11.56
C ALA A 363 -18.85 -5.84 10.46
N GLY A 364 -17.62 -6.28 10.75
CA GLY A 364 -16.72 -6.96 9.82
C GLY A 364 -15.90 -6.00 8.95
N PHE A 365 -15.63 -4.79 9.40
CA PHE A 365 -14.60 -3.95 8.81
C PHE A 365 -13.21 -4.41 9.29
N HIS A 366 -12.26 -4.43 8.36
CA HIS A 366 -10.87 -4.81 8.63
C HIS A 366 -10.00 -3.58 8.91
N LEU A 367 -10.23 -2.49 8.18
CA LEU A 367 -9.53 -1.23 8.38
C LEU A 367 -10.53 -0.07 8.49
N ALA A 368 -10.17 0.91 9.31
CA ALA A 368 -10.89 2.18 9.33
C ALA A 368 -9.91 3.37 9.30
N VAL A 369 -10.23 4.36 8.48
CA VAL A 369 -9.43 5.57 8.31
C VAL A 369 -10.03 6.74 9.07
N THR A 370 -9.14 7.60 9.57
CA THR A 370 -9.46 8.79 10.37
C THR A 370 -9.07 10.08 9.66
N THR A 371 -9.17 11.22 10.35
CA THR A 371 -8.62 12.51 9.94
C THR A 371 -7.28 12.84 10.62
N VAL A 372 -6.76 11.92 11.41
CA VAL A 372 -5.44 12.10 12.06
C VAL A 372 -4.37 12.16 10.99
N LYS A 373 -3.61 13.25 10.98
CA LYS A 373 -2.56 13.50 9.99
C LYS A 373 -1.38 12.55 10.17
N GLY A 374 -0.99 11.89 9.09
CA GLY A 374 0.17 11.01 9.07
C GLY A 374 0.12 9.97 7.94
N LYS A 375 1.15 9.13 7.90
CA LYS A 375 1.26 7.99 6.99
C LYS A 375 0.98 6.70 7.75
N VAL A 376 0.53 5.70 7.03
CA VAL A 376 0.23 4.36 7.56
C VAL A 376 1.50 3.53 7.59
N LYS A 377 1.75 2.85 8.71
CA LYS A 377 2.91 1.98 8.93
C LYS A 377 2.48 0.57 9.30
N PRO A 378 3.34 -0.43 9.09
CA PRO A 378 3.11 -1.76 9.65
C PRO A 378 2.94 -1.69 11.17
N GLY A 379 1.97 -2.43 11.70
CA GLY A 379 1.65 -2.44 13.13
C GLY A 379 0.82 -1.25 13.64
N ASP A 380 0.43 -0.30 12.78
CA ASP A 380 -0.59 0.70 13.14
C ASP A 380 -1.91 0.02 13.49
N ASN A 381 -2.69 0.61 14.40
CA ASN A 381 -4.01 0.09 14.72
C ASN A 381 -4.90 0.10 13.47
N PRO A 382 -5.38 -1.06 12.99
CA PRO A 382 -6.14 -1.16 11.74
C PRO A 382 -7.42 -0.30 11.75
N MET A 383 -8.02 -0.06 12.91
CA MET A 383 -9.23 0.77 13.05
C MET A 383 -8.95 2.26 13.20
N LEU A 384 -7.69 2.71 13.15
CA LEU A 384 -7.31 4.11 13.41
C LEU A 384 -6.23 4.60 12.42
N LEU A 385 -6.33 4.23 11.15
CA LEU A 385 -5.33 4.59 10.16
C LEU A 385 -5.34 6.10 9.89
N LYS A 386 -4.14 6.64 9.76
CA LYS A 386 -3.91 8.07 9.49
C LYS A 386 -4.11 8.38 8.01
N ARG A 387 -4.44 9.63 7.71
CA ARG A 387 -4.54 10.13 6.34
C ARG A 387 -3.85 11.49 6.18
N LEU A 388 -3.63 11.85 4.92
CA LEU A 388 -3.15 13.16 4.52
C LEU A 388 -4.22 13.85 3.67
N TYR A 389 -4.80 14.90 4.19
CA TYR A 389 -5.72 15.74 3.43
C TYR A 389 -4.92 16.63 2.48
N ILE A 390 -5.27 16.57 1.21
CA ILE A 390 -4.77 17.51 0.22
C ILE A 390 -5.80 18.63 0.12
N LEU A 391 -5.50 19.72 0.77
CA LEU A 391 -6.41 20.85 0.90
C LEU A 391 -6.34 21.74 -0.35
N ARG A 392 -7.39 22.50 -0.56
CA ARG A 392 -7.48 23.46 -1.66
C ARG A 392 -6.31 24.47 -1.70
N THR A 393 -5.79 24.82 -0.53
CA THR A 393 -4.68 25.77 -0.37
C THR A 393 -3.31 25.16 -0.53
N ASP A 394 -3.21 23.82 -0.62
CA ASP A 394 -1.93 23.14 -0.72
C ASP A 394 -1.36 23.29 -2.14
N SER A 395 -0.14 23.75 -2.19
CA SER A 395 0.66 23.74 -3.42
C SER A 395 1.10 22.31 -3.77
N LEU A 396 1.53 22.11 -5.02
CA LEU A 396 2.12 20.85 -5.45
C LEU A 396 3.39 20.51 -4.63
N GLU A 397 4.18 21.51 -4.26
CA GLU A 397 5.34 21.37 -3.38
C GLU A 397 4.92 20.89 -1.98
N THR A 398 3.86 21.45 -1.40
CA THR A 398 3.32 21.00 -0.12
C THR A 398 2.88 19.55 -0.18
N MET A 399 2.14 19.17 -1.22
CA MET A 399 1.74 17.78 -1.45
C MET A 399 2.97 16.87 -1.57
N SER A 400 3.96 17.26 -2.36
CA SER A 400 5.21 16.52 -2.54
C SER A 400 5.90 16.24 -1.20
N ARG A 401 6.07 17.27 -0.36
CA ARG A 401 6.65 17.10 0.99
C ARG A 401 5.84 16.18 1.89
N LEU A 402 4.51 16.23 1.80
CA LEU A 402 3.63 15.40 2.62
C LEU A 402 3.74 13.92 2.26
N ILE A 403 3.83 13.58 0.98
CA ILE A 403 3.78 12.19 0.52
C ILE A 403 5.15 11.55 0.28
N SER A 404 6.17 12.35 0.01
CA SER A 404 7.54 11.87 -0.24
C SER A 404 8.13 11.17 1.01
N ASN A 405 8.89 10.12 0.76
CA ASN A 405 9.78 9.51 1.76
C ASN A 405 11.23 10.02 1.62
N GLN A 406 11.49 10.85 0.62
CA GLN A 406 12.84 11.38 0.40
C GLN A 406 13.26 12.27 1.58
N PRO A 407 14.55 12.30 1.93
CA PRO A 407 15.08 13.27 2.89
C PRO A 407 14.76 14.67 2.35
N GLN A 408 14.32 15.52 3.22
CA GLN A 408 14.34 16.94 2.92
C GLN A 408 15.82 17.35 2.96
N GLY A 409 16.36 17.69 1.78
CA GLY A 409 17.69 18.27 1.65
C GLY A 409 17.77 19.60 2.37
#